data_6667c9b94b656810afc6eff30fd75513
#
_entry.id   6667c9b94b656810afc6eff30fd75513
#
_cell.length_a   1.000
_cell.length_b   1.000
_cell.length_c   1.000
_cell.angle_alpha   90.00
_cell.angle_beta   90.00
_cell.angle_gamma   90.00
#
_symmetry.space_group_name_H-M   'P 1'
#
loop_
_entity.id
_entity.type
_entity.pdbx_description
1 polymer ?
#
loop_
_entity_poly.entity_id
_entity_poly.type
_entity_poly.pdbx_seq_one_letter_code
_entity_poly.pdbx_strand_id
1 'polypeptide(L)'
;MENNITLEEIQNFKGKYPKQLWYLFLVEMWERFCFYGMRGVLAFFMVDQLGLVEGKANLQYGAIQAFVYAFTFIGGIFADKILGFKKSLLFGGIVMILGNLLIAASPHDFFYYGITLSIIGTGFFKPNVSSMVGELYHENDGRRDAGYGLFYAGINIGGMLGGAIPIYLGKNYSWSLCFLSAAIVMIIGVITFLLTKKHLAPIGNSPLEKHEPKKRNLYEIAVYVGSFVVIPFVYIMVINSDFTEYFMYTMGIVALLYFAYELIMLKDGKQQRKLLAAFVFIFGYFMFMAISEQSGGSLSLFAKDNLSNKLLFFHIDPNVVNNSINSLYVVIFSPLVGLLWIFMAKRKIEPNTVIKFGLSFVLLAAGFFIFYTARFFVNQDGLSSLDVFALGYLVYTLGELCIGPIGMSVITKLSPKRLFGMMMGLWFLSSAFGQFAAGKLGAEISDANTGTTLMSKLIAYTDGYYQLAVYSLVAGIALIVLTPLIRRLMQEVK
;
A
#
# COMPACT_ATOMS: atom_id res chain seq x y z
N MET A 1 22.76 -4.10 -36.24
CA MET A 1 21.52 -4.89 -36.05
C MET A 1 21.35 -5.03 -34.54
N GLU A 2 20.44 -4.29 -33.94
CA GLU A 2 20.10 -4.54 -32.54
C GLU A 2 19.40 -5.90 -32.48
N ASN A 3 20.01 -6.85 -31.78
CA ASN A 3 19.37 -8.12 -31.46
C ASN A 3 18.15 -7.80 -30.59
N ASN A 4 16.99 -7.62 -31.21
CA ASN A 4 15.74 -7.46 -30.50
C ASN A 4 15.38 -8.80 -29.86
N ILE A 5 15.65 -8.92 -28.54
CA ILE A 5 15.24 -10.05 -27.74
C ILE A 5 13.73 -10.23 -27.89
N THR A 6 13.27 -11.43 -28.22
CA THR A 6 11.84 -11.73 -28.35
C THR A 6 11.19 -12.06 -27.00
N LEU A 7 9.87 -11.97 -26.91
CA LEU A 7 9.13 -12.37 -25.71
C LEU A 7 9.35 -13.85 -25.39
N GLU A 8 9.38 -14.69 -26.41
CA GLU A 8 9.60 -16.13 -26.27
C GLU A 8 11.01 -16.45 -25.71
N GLU A 9 12.04 -15.72 -26.14
CA GLU A 9 13.39 -15.86 -25.58
C GLU A 9 13.45 -15.47 -24.10
N ILE A 10 12.68 -14.44 -23.69
CA ILE A 10 12.57 -14.03 -22.28
C ILE A 10 11.87 -15.12 -21.47
N GLN A 11 10.73 -15.62 -21.93
CA GLN A 11 9.90 -16.58 -21.21
C GLN A 11 10.50 -17.99 -21.17
N ASN A 12 11.32 -18.37 -22.15
CA ASN A 12 12.05 -19.65 -22.21
C ASN A 12 13.41 -19.61 -21.48
N PHE A 13 13.53 -18.78 -20.45
CA PHE A 13 14.76 -18.67 -19.66
C PHE A 13 15.15 -20.00 -18.99
N LYS A 14 16.48 -20.22 -18.88
CA LYS A 14 17.05 -21.34 -18.13
C LYS A 14 17.30 -20.94 -16.68
N GLY A 15 17.01 -21.84 -15.75
CA GLY A 15 17.24 -21.63 -14.31
C GLY A 15 15.97 -21.29 -13.55
N LYS A 16 16.15 -20.80 -12.32
CA LYS A 16 15.04 -20.54 -11.39
C LYS A 16 14.34 -19.22 -11.67
N TYR A 17 15.10 -18.20 -12.08
CA TYR A 17 14.60 -16.84 -12.31
C TYR A 17 15.14 -16.25 -13.62
N PRO A 18 14.33 -15.50 -14.40
CA PRO A 18 14.82 -14.76 -15.55
C PRO A 18 15.70 -13.59 -15.09
N LYS A 19 16.73 -13.24 -15.89
CA LYS A 19 17.63 -12.12 -15.56
C LYS A 19 16.88 -10.79 -15.43
N GLN A 20 15.83 -10.59 -16.21
CA GLN A 20 14.99 -9.40 -16.22
C GLN A 20 14.27 -9.18 -14.89
N LEU A 21 13.98 -10.24 -14.14
CA LEU A 21 13.38 -10.13 -12.81
C LEU A 21 14.26 -9.34 -11.85
N TRP A 22 15.58 -9.51 -11.89
CA TRP A 22 16.51 -8.78 -11.03
C TRP A 22 16.54 -7.28 -11.35
N TYR A 23 16.36 -6.92 -12.63
CA TYR A 23 16.25 -5.51 -13.02
C TYR A 23 14.99 -4.88 -12.45
N LEU A 24 13.84 -5.55 -12.61
CA LEU A 24 12.56 -5.08 -12.07
C LEU A 24 12.55 -5.09 -10.53
N PHE A 25 13.18 -6.07 -9.90
CA PHE A 25 13.38 -6.12 -8.45
C PHE A 25 14.11 -4.86 -7.94
N LEU A 26 15.23 -4.49 -8.55
CA LEU A 26 15.99 -3.30 -8.15
C LEU A 26 15.19 -2.02 -8.40
N VAL A 27 14.54 -1.91 -9.55
CA VAL A 27 13.72 -0.74 -9.89
C VAL A 27 12.58 -0.54 -8.90
N GLU A 28 11.86 -1.61 -8.53
CA GLU A 28 10.81 -1.56 -7.52
C GLU A 28 11.38 -1.27 -6.12
N MET A 29 12.47 -1.90 -5.74
CA MET A 29 13.11 -1.69 -4.44
C MET A 29 13.46 -0.21 -4.23
N TRP A 30 14.02 0.47 -5.24
CA TRP A 30 14.37 1.88 -5.17
C TRP A 30 13.13 2.79 -5.11
N GLU A 31 12.09 2.45 -5.87
CA GLU A 31 10.84 3.19 -5.80
C GLU A 31 10.16 3.01 -4.44
N ARG A 32 10.15 1.80 -3.91
CA ARG A 32 9.61 1.54 -2.56
C ARG A 32 10.39 2.30 -1.49
N PHE A 33 11.71 2.38 -1.60
CA PHE A 33 12.51 3.25 -0.73
C PHE A 33 12.01 4.70 -0.76
N CYS A 34 11.86 5.26 -1.96
CA CYS A 34 11.37 6.62 -2.14
C CYS A 34 9.97 6.82 -1.53
N PHE A 35 9.04 5.92 -1.85
CA PHE A 35 7.66 6.00 -1.38
C PHE A 35 7.55 5.88 0.15
N TYR A 36 8.16 4.86 0.74
CA TYR A 36 8.09 4.65 2.19
C TYR A 36 8.89 5.69 2.97
N GLY A 37 9.98 6.22 2.38
CA GLY A 37 10.73 7.32 2.95
C GLY A 37 9.90 8.60 3.08
N MET A 38 9.16 8.94 2.04
CA MET A 38 8.20 10.05 2.08
C MET A 38 7.03 9.74 3.02
N ARG A 39 6.36 8.58 2.84
CA ARG A 39 5.19 8.19 3.63
C ARG A 39 5.47 8.17 5.12
N GLY A 40 6.63 7.65 5.52
CA GLY A 40 7.00 7.45 6.91
C GLY A 40 7.15 8.74 7.72
N VAL A 41 7.40 9.85 7.06
CA VAL A 41 7.60 11.15 7.74
C VAL A 41 6.33 12.04 7.73
N LEU A 42 5.31 11.72 6.92
CA LEU A 42 4.20 12.63 6.64
C LEU A 42 3.54 13.19 7.91
N ALA A 43 3.02 12.33 8.79
CA ALA A 43 2.22 12.79 9.93
C ALA A 43 3.05 13.64 10.91
N PHE A 44 4.21 13.14 11.34
CA PHE A 44 5.01 13.90 12.31
C PHE A 44 5.72 15.11 11.69
N PHE A 45 6.04 15.09 10.39
CA PHE A 45 6.52 16.27 9.69
C PHE A 45 5.45 17.37 9.63
N MET A 46 4.21 17.02 9.33
CA MET A 46 3.10 17.98 9.32
C MET A 46 2.86 18.60 10.70
N VAL A 47 3.02 17.81 11.77
CA VAL A 47 2.90 18.35 13.15
C VAL A 47 4.09 19.23 13.50
N ASP A 48 5.33 18.73 13.32
CA ASP A 48 6.54 19.37 13.83
C ASP A 48 7.01 20.55 12.98
N GLN A 49 6.84 20.48 11.66
CA GLN A 49 7.37 21.47 10.72
C GLN A 49 6.29 22.41 10.15
N LEU A 50 5.07 21.90 9.95
CA LEU A 50 3.97 22.71 9.43
C LEU A 50 3.02 23.20 10.52
N GLY A 51 3.24 22.79 11.79
CA GLY A 51 2.46 23.27 12.95
C GLY A 51 1.01 22.78 12.96
N LEU A 52 0.70 21.68 12.28
CA LEU A 52 -0.65 21.12 12.30
C LEU A 52 -0.93 20.41 13.63
N VAL A 53 -2.17 20.49 14.09
CA VAL A 53 -2.63 19.63 15.18
C VAL A 53 -2.69 18.17 14.72
N GLU A 54 -2.47 17.23 15.65
CA GLU A 54 -2.29 15.81 15.35
C GLU A 54 -3.48 15.21 14.59
N GLY A 55 -4.72 15.54 14.96
CA GLY A 55 -5.93 15.10 14.28
C GLY A 55 -5.96 15.55 12.81
N LYS A 56 -5.64 16.82 12.54
CA LYS A 56 -5.57 17.35 11.17
C LYS A 56 -4.46 16.69 10.36
N ALA A 57 -3.31 16.42 10.97
CA ALA A 57 -2.22 15.70 10.31
C ALA A 57 -2.63 14.27 9.91
N ASN A 58 -3.36 13.55 10.78
CA ASN A 58 -3.92 12.24 10.48
C ASN A 58 -4.95 12.28 9.34
N LEU A 59 -5.86 13.26 9.32
CA LEU A 59 -6.82 13.43 8.23
C LEU A 59 -6.12 13.68 6.89
N GLN A 60 -5.14 14.57 6.86
CA GLN A 60 -4.37 14.84 5.64
C GLN A 60 -3.53 13.64 5.21
N TYR A 61 -2.93 12.91 6.15
CA TYR A 61 -2.26 11.65 5.86
C TYR A 61 -3.19 10.66 5.16
N GLY A 62 -4.38 10.44 5.72
CA GLY A 62 -5.41 9.58 5.12
C GLY A 62 -5.82 10.02 3.72
N ALA A 63 -6.01 11.34 3.50
CA ALA A 63 -6.32 11.92 2.20
C ALA A 63 -5.18 11.67 1.18
N ILE A 64 -3.94 11.94 1.55
CA ILE A 64 -2.75 11.70 0.70
C ILE A 64 -2.70 10.24 0.27
N GLN A 65 -2.81 9.31 1.23
CA GLN A 65 -2.74 7.88 0.94
C GLN A 65 -3.93 7.40 0.08
N ALA A 66 -5.14 7.89 0.34
CA ALA A 66 -6.30 7.57 -0.49
C ALA A 66 -6.08 7.96 -1.95
N PHE A 67 -5.54 9.15 -2.20
CA PHE A 67 -5.24 9.59 -3.58
C PHE A 67 -4.08 8.80 -4.20
N VAL A 68 -3.06 8.40 -3.46
CA VAL A 68 -2.02 7.48 -3.97
C VAL A 68 -2.64 6.20 -4.53
N TYR A 69 -3.57 5.58 -3.80
CA TYR A 69 -4.23 4.35 -4.26
C TYR A 69 -5.21 4.60 -5.41
N ALA A 70 -5.96 5.71 -5.39
CA ALA A 70 -6.85 6.09 -6.48
C ALA A 70 -6.06 6.33 -7.78
N PHE A 71 -4.95 7.07 -7.72
CA PHE A 71 -4.09 7.33 -8.88
C PHE A 71 -3.36 6.07 -9.36
N THR A 72 -3.07 5.10 -8.49
CA THR A 72 -2.54 3.79 -8.92
C THR A 72 -3.50 3.07 -9.87
N PHE A 73 -4.80 3.13 -9.62
CA PHE A 73 -5.82 2.59 -10.52
C PHE A 73 -5.88 3.36 -11.85
N ILE A 74 -5.91 4.70 -11.79
CA ILE A 74 -5.96 5.56 -12.97
C ILE A 74 -4.71 5.38 -13.85
N GLY A 75 -3.53 5.41 -13.24
CA GLY A 75 -2.26 5.22 -13.94
C GLY A 75 -2.12 3.84 -14.59
N GLY A 76 -2.66 2.80 -13.93
CA GLY A 76 -2.77 1.45 -14.52
C GLY A 76 -3.61 1.44 -15.79
N ILE A 77 -4.78 2.07 -15.79
CA ILE A 77 -5.65 2.17 -16.98
C ILE A 77 -4.93 2.88 -18.14
N PHE A 78 -4.24 3.98 -17.87
CA PHE A 78 -3.50 4.72 -18.92
C PHE A 78 -2.30 3.92 -19.45
N ALA A 79 -1.64 3.16 -18.58
CA ALA A 79 -0.57 2.27 -19.01
C ALA A 79 -1.09 1.16 -19.90
N ASP A 80 -2.16 0.47 -19.50
CA ASP A 80 -2.74 -0.65 -20.23
C ASP A 80 -3.30 -0.24 -21.61
N LYS A 81 -3.86 0.97 -21.73
CA LYS A 81 -4.59 1.37 -22.93
C LYS A 81 -3.81 2.30 -23.86
N ILE A 82 -2.82 3.07 -23.36
CA ILE A 82 -2.20 4.17 -24.11
C ILE A 82 -0.68 4.12 -24.02
N LEU A 83 -0.10 4.30 -22.82
CA LEU A 83 1.33 4.54 -22.67
C LEU A 83 2.19 3.27 -22.82
N GLY A 84 1.66 2.13 -22.39
CA GLY A 84 2.45 0.95 -22.06
C GLY A 84 3.18 1.11 -20.73
N PHE A 85 3.61 0.00 -20.15
CA PHE A 85 4.19 -0.01 -18.80
C PHE A 85 5.52 0.75 -18.72
N LYS A 86 6.37 0.66 -19.76
CA LYS A 86 7.68 1.34 -19.79
C LYS A 86 7.58 2.86 -19.73
N LYS A 87 6.72 3.46 -20.58
CA LYS A 87 6.56 4.92 -20.62
C LYS A 87 5.86 5.43 -19.37
N SER A 88 4.86 4.69 -18.89
CA SER A 88 4.15 5.01 -17.66
C SER A 88 5.10 5.01 -16.45
N LEU A 89 5.94 3.98 -16.31
CA LEU A 89 6.94 3.87 -15.26
C LEU A 89 7.94 5.04 -15.31
N LEU A 90 8.48 5.36 -16.49
CA LEU A 90 9.43 6.47 -16.64
C LEU A 90 8.79 7.81 -16.29
N PHE A 91 7.58 8.07 -16.79
CA PHE A 91 6.85 9.29 -16.46
C PHE A 91 6.61 9.39 -14.94
N GLY A 92 6.08 8.33 -14.33
CA GLY A 92 5.85 8.29 -12.89
C GLY A 92 7.11 8.52 -12.08
N GLY A 93 8.22 7.86 -12.45
CA GLY A 93 9.52 8.02 -11.79
C GLY A 93 10.06 9.44 -11.88
N ILE A 94 9.98 10.07 -13.05
CA ILE A 94 10.42 11.48 -13.23
C ILE A 94 9.57 12.41 -12.37
N VAL A 95 8.25 12.24 -12.37
CA VAL A 95 7.34 13.09 -11.57
C VAL A 95 7.59 12.90 -10.05
N MET A 96 7.88 11.68 -9.58
CA MET A 96 8.27 11.43 -8.18
C MET A 96 9.60 12.10 -7.83
N ILE A 97 10.60 12.07 -8.72
CA ILE A 97 11.89 12.76 -8.54
C ILE A 97 11.64 14.27 -8.38
N LEU A 98 10.88 14.86 -9.29
CA LEU A 98 10.56 16.30 -9.26
C LEU A 98 9.82 16.67 -7.97
N GLY A 99 8.85 15.85 -7.53
CA GLY A 99 8.13 16.05 -6.27
C GLY A 99 9.06 16.08 -5.06
N ASN A 100 9.94 15.08 -4.93
CA ASN A 100 10.87 15.01 -3.80
C ASN A 100 11.96 16.09 -3.85
N LEU A 101 12.47 16.45 -5.03
CA LEU A 101 13.42 17.57 -5.20
C LEU A 101 12.77 18.90 -4.83
N LEU A 102 11.52 19.10 -5.20
CA LEU A 102 10.77 20.32 -4.85
C LEU A 102 10.63 20.46 -3.33
N ILE A 103 10.25 19.38 -2.64
CA ILE A 103 10.19 19.39 -1.17
C ILE A 103 11.60 19.60 -0.58
N ALA A 104 12.62 18.93 -1.11
CA ALA A 104 13.99 19.07 -0.61
C ALA A 104 14.53 20.51 -0.74
N ALA A 105 14.10 21.27 -1.73
CA ALA A 105 14.50 22.67 -1.94
C ALA A 105 13.97 23.59 -0.81
N SER A 106 12.73 23.43 -0.38
CA SER A 106 12.12 24.10 0.79
C SER A 106 11.02 23.21 1.35
N PRO A 107 11.32 22.39 2.37
CA PRO A 107 10.36 21.43 2.92
C PRO A 107 9.09 22.09 3.47
N HIS A 108 9.17 23.32 4.01
CA HIS A 108 8.03 24.04 4.51
C HIS A 108 7.13 24.60 3.39
N ASP A 109 7.72 25.24 2.36
CA ASP A 109 6.96 25.97 1.35
C ASP A 109 6.42 25.06 0.25
N PHE A 110 7.17 24.01 -0.12
CA PHE A 110 6.85 23.16 -1.26
C PHE A 110 6.33 21.77 -0.89
N PHE A 111 6.07 21.52 0.40
CA PHE A 111 5.61 20.21 0.85
C PHE A 111 4.39 19.70 0.07
N TYR A 112 3.31 20.45 0.07
CA TYR A 112 2.05 20.02 -0.57
C TYR A 112 2.16 19.90 -2.10
N TYR A 113 2.95 20.77 -2.72
CA TYR A 113 3.20 20.67 -4.17
C TYR A 113 3.97 19.40 -4.52
N GLY A 114 5.02 19.11 -3.76
CA GLY A 114 5.82 17.91 -3.99
C GLY A 114 5.08 16.63 -3.65
N ILE A 115 4.25 16.62 -2.59
CA ILE A 115 3.35 15.50 -2.26
C ILE A 115 2.36 15.26 -3.40
N THR A 116 1.75 16.32 -3.96
CA THR A 116 0.83 16.21 -5.09
C THR A 116 1.50 15.56 -6.31
N LEU A 117 2.71 15.99 -6.65
CA LEU A 117 3.50 15.36 -7.71
C LEU A 117 3.82 13.90 -7.39
N SER A 118 4.20 13.60 -6.15
CA SER A 118 4.50 12.24 -5.71
C SER A 118 3.28 11.30 -5.78
N ILE A 119 2.08 11.79 -5.46
CA ILE A 119 0.81 11.05 -5.62
C ILE A 119 0.62 10.65 -7.09
N ILE A 120 0.72 11.62 -8.00
CA ILE A 120 0.54 11.39 -9.44
C ILE A 120 1.63 10.44 -9.94
N GLY A 121 2.89 10.69 -9.59
CA GLY A 121 4.04 9.88 -10.02
C GLY A 121 3.93 8.42 -9.57
N THR A 122 3.60 8.19 -8.30
CA THR A 122 3.37 6.83 -7.75
C THR A 122 2.24 6.13 -8.49
N GLY A 123 1.17 6.85 -8.83
CA GLY A 123 0.05 6.32 -9.60
C GLY A 123 0.48 5.73 -10.94
N PHE A 124 1.35 6.41 -11.67
CA PHE A 124 1.88 5.93 -12.95
C PHE A 124 3.02 4.92 -12.82
N PHE A 125 3.69 4.82 -11.68
CA PHE A 125 4.81 3.89 -11.49
C PHE A 125 4.36 2.55 -10.96
N LYS A 126 3.71 2.55 -9.81
CA LYS A 126 3.43 1.39 -8.95
C LYS A 126 2.76 0.19 -9.65
N PRO A 127 1.68 0.34 -10.45
CA PRO A 127 0.97 -0.82 -11.03
C PRO A 127 1.79 -1.51 -12.12
N ASN A 128 2.73 -0.81 -12.74
CA ASN A 128 3.33 -1.23 -14.00
C ASN A 128 4.49 -2.21 -13.82
N VAL A 129 5.28 -2.09 -12.75
CA VAL A 129 6.41 -2.99 -12.52
C VAL A 129 5.92 -4.40 -12.25
N SER A 130 4.90 -4.57 -11.41
CA SER A 130 4.31 -5.89 -11.11
C SER A 130 3.67 -6.54 -12.35
N SER A 131 3.06 -5.75 -13.23
CA SER A 131 2.53 -6.24 -14.51
C SER A 131 3.66 -6.76 -15.40
N MET A 132 4.77 -6.01 -15.51
CA MET A 132 5.94 -6.44 -16.28
C MET A 132 6.56 -7.73 -15.72
N VAL A 133 6.59 -7.92 -14.38
CA VAL A 133 7.03 -9.17 -13.77
C VAL A 133 6.17 -10.35 -14.22
N GLY A 134 4.84 -10.14 -14.30
CA GLY A 134 3.92 -11.17 -14.77
C GLY A 134 4.20 -11.62 -16.21
N GLU A 135 4.57 -10.69 -17.09
CA GLU A 135 4.88 -10.96 -18.50
C GLU A 135 6.21 -11.69 -18.72
N LEU A 136 7.08 -11.78 -17.70
CA LEU A 136 8.33 -12.57 -17.79
C LEU A 136 8.10 -14.09 -17.85
N TYR A 137 6.90 -14.55 -17.52
CA TYR A 137 6.56 -15.96 -17.38
C TYR A 137 5.40 -16.36 -18.30
N HIS A 138 5.41 -17.59 -18.79
CA HIS A 138 4.21 -18.17 -19.39
C HIS A 138 3.07 -18.28 -18.36
N GLU A 139 1.81 -18.24 -18.80
CA GLU A 139 0.64 -18.29 -17.92
C GLU A 139 0.63 -19.47 -16.94
N ASN A 140 1.15 -20.63 -17.37
CA ASN A 140 1.18 -21.87 -16.59
C ASN A 140 2.57 -22.21 -16.03
N ASP A 141 3.51 -21.26 -16.01
CA ASP A 141 4.86 -21.51 -15.46
C ASP A 141 4.82 -21.54 -13.93
N GLY A 142 5.05 -22.71 -13.34
CA GLY A 142 5.09 -22.88 -11.88
C GLY A 142 6.18 -22.06 -11.15
N ARG A 143 7.16 -21.49 -11.89
CA ARG A 143 8.20 -20.60 -11.34
C ARG A 143 7.70 -19.17 -11.13
N ARG A 144 6.55 -18.81 -11.71
CA ARG A 144 5.95 -17.48 -11.64
C ARG A 144 5.72 -17.04 -10.20
N ASP A 145 5.17 -17.91 -9.37
CA ASP A 145 4.88 -17.60 -7.95
C ASP A 145 6.17 -17.35 -7.16
N ALA A 146 7.23 -18.12 -7.42
CA ALA A 146 8.54 -17.90 -6.80
C ALA A 146 9.16 -16.56 -7.26
N GLY A 147 8.94 -16.17 -8.53
CA GLY A 147 9.35 -14.87 -9.07
C GLY A 147 8.66 -13.70 -8.38
N TYR A 148 7.36 -13.80 -8.21
CA TYR A 148 6.61 -12.79 -7.43
C TYR A 148 7.03 -12.76 -5.97
N GLY A 149 7.36 -13.89 -5.35
CA GLY A 149 7.90 -13.94 -3.99
C GLY A 149 9.21 -13.19 -3.84
N LEU A 150 10.14 -13.36 -4.81
CA LEU A 150 11.38 -12.60 -4.84
C LEU A 150 11.13 -11.10 -5.06
N PHE A 151 10.25 -10.75 -5.99
CA PHE A 151 9.84 -9.37 -6.25
C PHE A 151 9.25 -8.70 -4.99
N TYR A 152 8.39 -9.42 -4.27
CA TYR A 152 7.81 -8.96 -3.01
C TYR A 152 8.85 -8.74 -1.90
N ALA A 153 9.91 -9.55 -1.86
CA ALA A 153 11.03 -9.30 -0.97
C ALA A 153 11.72 -7.95 -1.30
N GLY A 154 11.87 -7.62 -2.59
CA GLY A 154 12.41 -6.32 -3.03
C GLY A 154 11.57 -5.13 -2.55
N ILE A 155 10.23 -5.24 -2.64
CA ILE A 155 9.29 -4.24 -2.11
C ILE A 155 9.57 -3.98 -0.62
N ASN A 156 9.70 -5.04 0.18
CA ASN A 156 9.86 -4.92 1.62
C ASN A 156 11.28 -4.48 2.03
N ILE A 157 12.32 -4.89 1.30
CA ILE A 157 13.68 -4.37 1.52
C ILE A 157 13.70 -2.87 1.24
N GLY A 158 13.11 -2.42 0.13
CA GLY A 158 12.97 -1.00 -0.19
C GLY A 158 12.18 -0.25 0.88
N GLY A 159 11.07 -0.82 1.35
CA GLY A 159 10.24 -0.26 2.42
C GLY A 159 10.98 -0.14 3.75
N MET A 160 11.74 -1.16 4.14
CA MET A 160 12.55 -1.16 5.35
C MET A 160 13.63 -0.07 5.32
N LEU A 161 14.40 0.00 4.23
CA LEU A 161 15.46 1.00 4.08
C LEU A 161 14.88 2.42 3.94
N GLY A 162 13.77 2.58 3.22
CA GLY A 162 13.03 3.84 3.07
C GLY A 162 12.42 4.32 4.38
N GLY A 163 11.89 3.40 5.20
CA GLY A 163 11.41 3.73 6.55
C GLY A 163 12.50 4.09 7.55
N ALA A 164 13.76 3.72 7.28
CA ALA A 164 14.87 3.98 8.19
C ALA A 164 15.69 5.22 7.80
N ILE A 165 16.28 5.21 6.60
CA ILE A 165 17.31 6.17 6.21
C ILE A 165 16.79 7.61 6.10
N PRO A 166 15.68 7.90 5.38
CA PRO A 166 15.13 9.25 5.29
C PRO A 166 14.71 9.81 6.64
N ILE A 167 14.10 9.01 7.52
CA ILE A 167 13.70 9.44 8.87
C ILE A 167 14.95 9.82 9.69
N TYR A 168 15.96 8.96 9.66
CA TYR A 168 17.23 9.24 10.36
C TYR A 168 17.88 10.54 9.86
N LEU A 169 17.93 10.75 8.55
CA LEU A 169 18.50 11.97 7.96
C LEU A 169 17.66 13.21 8.30
N GLY A 170 16.34 13.10 8.26
CA GLY A 170 15.43 14.19 8.60
C GLY A 170 15.56 14.66 10.04
N LYS A 171 15.55 13.73 10.98
CA LYS A 171 15.59 14.03 12.42
C LYS A 171 16.97 14.44 12.92
N ASN A 172 18.06 13.90 12.38
CA ASN A 172 19.41 14.13 12.89
C ASN A 172 20.19 15.21 12.13
N TYR A 173 19.78 15.54 10.89
CA TYR A 173 20.49 16.52 10.08
C TYR A 173 19.53 17.60 9.53
N SER A 174 18.72 17.29 8.52
CA SER A 174 17.73 18.23 7.98
C SER A 174 16.63 17.54 7.20
N TRP A 175 15.46 18.13 7.18
CA TRP A 175 14.32 17.65 6.38
C TRP A 175 14.59 17.72 4.87
N SER A 176 15.39 18.69 4.42
CA SER A 176 15.86 18.74 3.03
C SER A 176 16.64 17.46 2.65
N LEU A 177 17.51 16.97 3.53
CA LEU A 177 18.25 15.71 3.29
C LEU A 177 17.34 14.48 3.32
N CYS A 178 16.28 14.48 4.12
CA CYS A 178 15.26 13.43 4.10
C CYS A 178 14.69 13.24 2.69
N PHE A 179 14.11 14.30 2.13
CA PHE A 179 13.47 14.26 0.81
C PHE A 179 14.49 14.17 -0.34
N LEU A 180 15.68 14.77 -0.19
CA LEU A 180 16.75 14.63 -1.16
C LEU A 180 17.23 13.18 -1.27
N SER A 181 17.33 12.45 -0.15
CA SER A 181 17.70 11.02 -0.16
C SER A 181 16.69 10.18 -0.95
N ALA A 182 15.39 10.45 -0.78
CA ALA A 182 14.33 9.81 -1.56
C ALA A 182 14.44 10.14 -3.06
N ALA A 183 14.72 11.39 -3.41
CA ALA A 183 14.93 11.82 -4.80
C ALA A 183 16.16 11.13 -5.42
N ILE A 184 17.29 11.10 -4.74
CA ILE A 184 18.53 10.46 -5.22
C ILE A 184 18.31 8.97 -5.48
N VAL A 185 17.68 8.27 -4.56
CA VAL A 185 17.41 6.84 -4.70
C VAL A 185 16.43 6.58 -5.85
N MET A 186 15.43 7.45 -6.02
CA MET A 186 14.52 7.35 -7.17
C MET A 186 15.23 7.63 -8.51
N ILE A 187 16.19 8.57 -8.56
CA ILE A 187 17.05 8.78 -9.73
C ILE A 187 17.83 7.51 -10.06
N ILE A 188 18.42 6.84 -9.05
CA ILE A 188 19.12 5.55 -9.23
C ILE A 188 18.15 4.52 -9.83
N GLY A 189 16.92 4.45 -9.33
CA GLY A 189 15.87 3.54 -9.85
C GLY A 189 15.56 3.81 -11.33
N VAL A 190 15.34 5.07 -11.70
CA VAL A 190 15.07 5.47 -13.10
C VAL A 190 16.28 5.20 -14.00
N ILE A 191 17.51 5.50 -13.56
CA ILE A 191 18.73 5.18 -14.31
C ILE A 191 18.86 3.66 -14.49
N THR A 192 18.66 2.88 -13.43
CA THR A 192 18.66 1.41 -13.49
C THR A 192 17.69 0.91 -14.57
N PHE A 193 16.47 1.46 -14.59
CA PHE A 193 15.49 1.10 -15.61
C PHE A 193 15.92 1.52 -17.01
N LEU A 194 16.42 2.74 -17.21
CA LEU A 194 16.89 3.23 -18.52
C LEU A 194 18.01 2.35 -19.09
N LEU A 195 18.95 1.90 -18.26
CA LEU A 195 20.05 1.03 -18.67
C LEU A 195 19.59 -0.40 -19.00
N THR A 196 18.54 -0.87 -18.35
CA THR A 196 18.06 -2.27 -18.44
C THR A 196 16.85 -2.47 -19.34
N LYS A 197 16.11 -1.39 -19.68
CA LYS A 197 14.86 -1.47 -20.49
C LYS A 197 15.00 -2.19 -21.82
N LYS A 198 16.21 -2.14 -22.45
CA LYS A 198 16.50 -2.86 -23.69
C LYS A 198 16.40 -4.39 -23.54
N HIS A 199 16.69 -4.91 -22.35
CA HIS A 199 16.60 -6.34 -22.05
C HIS A 199 15.19 -6.85 -21.75
N LEU A 200 14.24 -5.92 -21.59
CA LEU A 200 12.81 -6.23 -21.44
C LEU A 200 12.11 -6.37 -22.81
N ALA A 201 12.78 -5.92 -23.89
CA ALA A 201 12.32 -5.97 -25.27
C ALA A 201 10.83 -5.61 -25.47
N PRO A 202 9.91 -6.52 -25.90
CA PRO A 202 8.53 -6.15 -26.16
C PRO A 202 7.68 -5.92 -24.89
N ILE A 203 8.15 -6.43 -23.71
CA ILE A 203 7.40 -6.32 -22.46
C ILE A 203 7.20 -4.83 -22.09
N GLY A 204 5.96 -4.43 -21.90
CA GLY A 204 5.58 -3.09 -21.47
C GLY A 204 5.63 -2.01 -22.55
N ASN A 205 5.67 -2.37 -23.81
CA ASN A 205 5.52 -1.44 -24.92
C ASN A 205 4.08 -0.87 -24.98
N SER A 206 3.92 0.30 -25.64
CA SER A 206 2.60 0.92 -25.82
C SER A 206 1.69 0.01 -26.66
N PRO A 207 0.44 -0.23 -26.26
CA PRO A 207 -0.52 -0.97 -27.07
C PRO A 207 -0.85 -0.22 -28.38
N LEU A 208 -0.56 1.07 -28.43
CA LEU A 208 -0.77 1.91 -29.62
C LEU A 208 0.40 1.89 -30.63
N GLU A 209 1.43 1.04 -30.43
CA GLU A 209 2.57 0.98 -31.36
C GLU A 209 2.16 0.65 -32.81
N LYS A 210 1.06 -0.08 -33.00
CA LYS A 210 0.51 -0.44 -34.30
C LYS A 210 -0.30 0.68 -34.96
N HIS A 211 -0.57 1.78 -34.26
CA HIS A 211 -1.34 2.92 -34.78
C HIS A 211 -0.41 3.93 -35.47
N GLU A 212 -1.01 4.79 -36.29
CA GLU A 212 -0.28 5.90 -36.91
C GLU A 212 0.46 6.74 -35.86
N PRO A 213 1.75 7.06 -36.06
CA PRO A 213 2.57 7.76 -35.08
C PRO A 213 1.95 9.09 -34.59
N LYS A 214 1.30 9.83 -35.49
CA LYS A 214 0.64 11.11 -35.15
C LYS A 214 -0.50 10.92 -34.17
N LYS A 215 -1.34 9.93 -34.38
CA LYS A 215 -2.49 9.61 -33.50
C LYS A 215 -2.02 9.08 -32.16
N ARG A 216 -1.02 8.19 -32.15
CA ARG A 216 -0.39 7.68 -30.92
C ARG A 216 0.18 8.81 -30.07
N ASN A 217 1.00 9.69 -30.68
CA ASN A 217 1.63 10.79 -29.96
C ASN A 217 0.59 11.75 -29.38
N LEU A 218 -0.52 11.99 -30.08
CA LEU A 218 -1.61 12.82 -29.57
C LEU A 218 -2.21 12.25 -28.27
N TYR A 219 -2.50 10.93 -28.22
CA TYR A 219 -3.03 10.28 -27.03
C TYR A 219 -2.01 10.28 -25.88
N GLU A 220 -0.74 9.99 -26.17
CA GLU A 220 0.32 10.01 -25.15
C GLU A 220 0.50 11.42 -24.56
N ILE A 221 0.54 12.45 -25.39
CA ILE A 221 0.62 13.85 -24.94
C ILE A 221 -0.61 14.23 -24.12
N ALA A 222 -1.81 13.81 -24.54
CA ALA A 222 -3.04 14.08 -23.81
C ALA A 222 -3.01 13.47 -22.38
N VAL A 223 -2.43 12.28 -22.20
CA VAL A 223 -2.25 11.69 -20.87
C VAL A 223 -1.27 12.49 -20.03
N TYR A 224 -0.12 12.87 -20.59
CA TYR A 224 0.87 13.66 -19.86
C TYR A 224 0.33 15.04 -19.47
N VAL A 225 -0.26 15.76 -20.42
CA VAL A 225 -0.88 17.08 -20.16
C VAL A 225 -2.02 16.95 -19.16
N GLY A 226 -2.91 15.96 -19.32
CA GLY A 226 -4.01 15.70 -18.40
C GLY A 226 -3.53 15.43 -16.97
N SER A 227 -2.39 14.72 -16.82
CA SER A 227 -1.77 14.48 -15.52
C SER A 227 -1.30 15.76 -14.82
N PHE A 228 -0.87 16.79 -15.59
CA PHE A 228 -0.52 18.10 -15.02
C PHE A 228 -1.76 18.98 -14.79
N VAL A 229 -2.78 18.88 -15.62
CA VAL A 229 -4.05 19.62 -15.46
C VAL A 229 -4.77 19.20 -14.17
N VAL A 230 -4.60 17.95 -13.72
CA VAL A 230 -5.24 17.47 -12.49
C VAL A 230 -4.51 17.90 -11.20
N ILE A 231 -3.29 18.48 -11.29
CA ILE A 231 -2.51 18.93 -10.13
C ILE A 231 -3.30 19.85 -9.19
N PRO A 232 -3.96 20.93 -9.65
CA PRO A 232 -4.72 21.82 -8.76
C PRO A 232 -5.84 21.08 -8.01
N PHE A 233 -6.50 20.13 -8.64
CA PHE A 233 -7.53 19.30 -8.00
C PHE A 233 -6.93 18.45 -6.88
N VAL A 234 -5.85 17.70 -7.14
CA VAL A 234 -5.21 16.85 -6.12
C VAL A 234 -4.65 17.71 -4.99
N TYR A 235 -4.04 18.86 -5.31
CA TYR A 235 -3.52 19.81 -4.32
C TYR A 235 -4.61 20.30 -3.36
N ILE A 236 -5.76 20.72 -3.87
CA ILE A 236 -6.90 21.17 -3.05
C ILE A 236 -7.40 20.02 -2.17
N MET A 237 -7.52 18.83 -2.73
CA MET A 237 -7.96 17.65 -1.98
C MET A 237 -7.01 17.30 -0.83
N VAL A 238 -5.70 17.39 -1.05
CA VAL A 238 -4.70 17.09 -0.01
C VAL A 238 -4.71 18.11 1.12
N ILE A 239 -4.85 19.40 0.81
CA ILE A 239 -4.85 20.47 1.83
C ILE A 239 -6.16 20.54 2.57
N ASN A 240 -7.28 20.29 1.91
CA ASN A 240 -8.61 20.46 2.47
C ASN A 240 -9.26 19.09 2.71
N SER A 241 -9.13 18.61 3.96
CA SER A 241 -9.69 17.33 4.39
C SER A 241 -11.22 17.25 4.22
N ASP A 242 -11.93 18.36 4.33
CA ASP A 242 -13.40 18.37 4.21
C ASP A 242 -13.83 18.13 2.77
N PHE A 243 -13.16 18.76 1.79
CA PHE A 243 -13.41 18.46 0.38
C PHE A 243 -13.10 17.00 0.04
N THR A 244 -12.02 16.48 0.59
CA THR A 244 -11.67 15.05 0.40
C THR A 244 -12.76 14.16 1.01
N GLU A 245 -13.26 14.48 2.16
CA GLU A 245 -14.35 13.73 2.80
C GLU A 245 -15.61 13.69 1.93
N TYR A 246 -16.09 14.86 1.47
CA TYR A 246 -17.25 14.92 0.56
C TYR A 246 -17.01 14.18 -0.76
N PHE A 247 -15.81 14.32 -1.33
CA PHE A 247 -15.44 13.60 -2.55
C PHE A 247 -15.46 12.08 -2.33
N MET A 248 -14.85 11.59 -1.25
CA MET A 248 -14.80 10.17 -0.93
C MET A 248 -16.20 9.62 -0.67
N TYR A 249 -17.05 10.30 0.10
CA TYR A 249 -18.44 9.86 0.31
C TYR A 249 -19.23 9.80 -1.00
N THR A 250 -19.11 10.82 -1.84
CA THR A 250 -19.78 10.85 -3.14
C THR A 250 -19.33 9.68 -4.02
N MET A 251 -18.02 9.45 -4.12
CA MET A 251 -17.47 8.34 -4.89
C MET A 251 -17.88 6.98 -4.32
N GLY A 252 -17.96 6.85 -3.00
CA GLY A 252 -18.46 5.65 -2.34
C GLY A 252 -19.89 5.32 -2.69
N ILE A 253 -20.78 6.32 -2.64
CA ILE A 253 -22.18 6.17 -3.02
C ILE A 253 -22.29 5.77 -4.50
N VAL A 254 -21.58 6.44 -5.40
CA VAL A 254 -21.55 6.12 -6.83
C VAL A 254 -21.07 4.69 -7.07
N ALA A 255 -20.01 4.27 -6.41
CA ALA A 255 -19.48 2.91 -6.53
C ALA A 255 -20.47 1.84 -6.03
N LEU A 256 -21.16 2.09 -4.91
CA LEU A 256 -22.19 1.20 -4.38
C LEU A 256 -23.43 1.12 -5.28
N LEU A 257 -23.88 2.25 -5.82
CA LEU A 257 -25.00 2.29 -6.77
C LEU A 257 -24.66 1.55 -8.07
N TYR A 258 -23.44 1.73 -8.57
CA TYR A 258 -22.98 1.02 -9.76
C TYR A 258 -22.87 -0.50 -9.50
N PHE A 259 -22.34 -0.90 -8.35
CA PHE A 259 -22.30 -2.30 -7.95
C PHE A 259 -23.73 -2.90 -7.85
N ALA A 260 -24.67 -2.20 -7.21
CA ALA A 260 -26.04 -2.64 -7.07
C ALA A 260 -26.74 -2.77 -8.44
N TYR A 261 -26.51 -1.80 -9.35
CA TYR A 261 -27.02 -1.85 -10.71
C TYR A 261 -26.52 -3.10 -11.45
N GLU A 262 -25.21 -3.37 -11.45
CA GLU A 262 -24.63 -4.54 -12.11
C GLU A 262 -25.12 -5.86 -11.47
N LEU A 263 -25.29 -5.89 -10.15
CA LEU A 263 -25.83 -7.05 -9.43
C LEU A 263 -27.26 -7.37 -9.89
N ILE A 264 -28.12 -6.34 -10.04
CA ILE A 264 -29.50 -6.50 -10.50
C ILE A 264 -29.55 -6.92 -11.98
N MET A 265 -28.66 -6.39 -12.81
CA MET A 265 -28.60 -6.71 -14.25
C MET A 265 -28.08 -8.11 -14.55
N LEU A 266 -27.44 -8.78 -13.61
CA LEU A 266 -27.06 -10.18 -13.74
C LEU A 266 -28.32 -11.07 -13.64
N LYS A 267 -28.66 -11.77 -14.74
CA LYS A 267 -29.79 -12.68 -14.79
C LYS A 267 -29.53 -14.05 -14.14
N ASP A 268 -28.26 -14.40 -13.95
CA ASP A 268 -27.83 -15.68 -13.40
C ASP A 268 -27.65 -15.57 -11.86
N GLY A 269 -28.54 -16.21 -11.12
CA GLY A 269 -28.51 -16.22 -9.65
C GLY A 269 -27.24 -16.82 -9.04
N LYS A 270 -26.55 -17.72 -9.75
CA LYS A 270 -25.23 -18.23 -9.29
C LYS A 270 -24.17 -17.14 -9.37
N GLN A 271 -24.15 -16.38 -10.47
CA GLN A 271 -23.22 -15.27 -10.63
C GLN A 271 -23.53 -14.13 -9.66
N GLN A 272 -24.81 -13.83 -9.40
CA GLN A 272 -25.20 -12.85 -8.37
C GLN A 272 -24.66 -13.23 -6.99
N ARG A 273 -24.79 -14.50 -6.59
CA ARG A 273 -24.26 -14.99 -5.30
C ARG A 273 -22.73 -14.86 -5.23
N LYS A 274 -22.01 -15.24 -6.29
CA LYS A 274 -20.55 -15.07 -6.37
C LYS A 274 -20.16 -13.61 -6.26
N LEU A 275 -20.88 -12.71 -6.93
CA LEU A 275 -20.62 -11.28 -6.88
C LEU A 275 -20.86 -10.70 -5.48
N LEU A 276 -21.92 -11.14 -4.78
CA LEU A 276 -22.14 -10.79 -3.36
C LEU A 276 -21.02 -11.30 -2.47
N ALA A 277 -20.54 -12.54 -2.68
CA ALA A 277 -19.38 -13.04 -1.94
C ALA A 277 -18.12 -12.18 -2.18
N ALA A 278 -17.85 -11.80 -3.43
CA ALA A 278 -16.75 -10.89 -3.76
C ALA A 278 -16.89 -9.53 -3.05
N PHE A 279 -18.09 -8.99 -2.96
CA PHE A 279 -18.35 -7.75 -2.24
C PHE A 279 -18.05 -7.88 -0.74
N VAL A 280 -18.39 -9.02 -0.11
CA VAL A 280 -18.03 -9.27 1.31
C VAL A 280 -16.51 -9.23 1.52
N PHE A 281 -15.73 -9.80 0.59
CA PHE A 281 -14.26 -9.73 0.68
C PHE A 281 -13.73 -8.32 0.43
N ILE A 282 -14.29 -7.55 -0.53
CA ILE A 282 -13.93 -6.15 -0.79
C ILE A 282 -14.22 -5.30 0.44
N PHE A 283 -15.39 -5.45 1.04
CA PHE A 283 -15.76 -4.73 2.25
C PHE A 283 -14.90 -5.14 3.45
N GLY A 284 -14.62 -6.43 3.61
CA GLY A 284 -13.68 -6.93 4.62
C GLY A 284 -12.28 -6.32 4.43
N TYR A 285 -11.78 -6.25 3.20
CA TYR A 285 -10.49 -5.64 2.91
C TYR A 285 -10.46 -4.13 3.22
N PHE A 286 -11.55 -3.41 2.89
CA PHE A 286 -11.72 -2.00 3.30
C PHE A 286 -11.59 -1.85 4.82
N MET A 287 -12.33 -2.66 5.60
CA MET A 287 -12.27 -2.61 7.07
C MET A 287 -10.87 -2.97 7.61
N PHE A 288 -10.23 -3.97 7.01
CA PHE A 288 -8.87 -4.34 7.38
C PHE A 288 -7.90 -3.18 7.17
N MET A 289 -7.92 -2.54 6.00
CA MET A 289 -7.09 -1.38 5.67
C MET A 289 -7.38 -0.19 6.59
N ALA A 290 -8.66 0.08 6.92
CA ALA A 290 -9.05 1.17 7.82
C ALA A 290 -8.43 1.01 9.23
N ILE A 291 -8.34 -0.22 9.74
CA ILE A 291 -7.77 -0.50 11.05
C ILE A 291 -6.24 -0.63 10.97
N SER A 292 -5.70 -1.29 9.96
CA SER A 292 -4.28 -1.62 9.87
C SER A 292 -3.39 -0.42 9.48
N GLU A 293 -3.88 0.52 8.68
CA GLU A 293 -3.07 1.60 8.10
C GLU A 293 -2.81 2.77 9.05
N GLN A 294 -2.66 2.47 10.35
CA GLN A 294 -2.27 3.45 11.37
C GLN A 294 -0.77 3.76 11.41
N SER A 295 0.06 2.97 10.75
CA SER A 295 1.52 3.05 10.84
C SER A 295 2.12 4.39 10.40
N GLY A 296 1.54 5.04 9.40
CA GLY A 296 1.99 6.37 8.96
C GLY A 296 1.22 7.53 9.56
N GLY A 297 0.16 7.24 10.32
CA GLY A 297 -0.69 8.20 11.05
C GLY A 297 -0.50 8.11 12.56
N SER A 298 -1.52 7.60 13.28
CA SER A 298 -1.56 7.60 14.74
C SER A 298 -0.40 6.85 15.40
N LEU A 299 0.02 5.68 14.86
CA LEU A 299 1.18 4.96 15.38
C LEU A 299 2.49 5.71 15.17
N SER A 300 2.60 6.52 14.11
CA SER A 300 3.77 7.35 13.86
C SER A 300 3.90 8.49 14.87
N LEU A 301 2.78 9.14 15.22
CA LEU A 301 2.74 10.19 16.25
C LEU A 301 2.94 9.58 17.65
N PHE A 302 2.31 8.46 17.93
CA PHE A 302 2.53 7.70 19.17
C PHE A 302 4.00 7.30 19.34
N ALA A 303 4.62 6.78 18.29
CA ALA A 303 6.04 6.39 18.32
C ALA A 303 6.95 7.58 18.60
N LYS A 304 6.64 8.73 18.03
CA LYS A 304 7.41 9.97 18.23
C LYS A 304 7.38 10.45 19.68
N ASP A 305 6.19 10.47 20.29
CA ASP A 305 5.98 11.18 21.56
C ASP A 305 6.00 10.24 22.79
N ASN A 306 5.63 8.96 22.63
CA ASN A 306 5.35 8.09 23.76
C ASN A 306 6.28 6.88 23.91
N LEU A 307 7.16 6.60 22.93
CA LEU A 307 8.03 5.43 22.99
C LEU A 307 9.47 5.79 23.37
N SER A 308 10.09 4.89 24.14
CA SER A 308 11.53 4.97 24.43
C SER A 308 12.36 4.62 23.19
N ASN A 309 13.59 5.11 23.12
CA ASN A 309 14.52 4.85 22.02
C ASN A 309 15.35 3.56 22.20
N LYS A 310 14.90 2.64 23.04
CA LYS A 310 15.62 1.39 23.34
C LYS A 310 14.83 0.19 22.85
N LEU A 311 15.36 -0.52 21.85
CA LEU A 311 14.87 -1.80 21.34
C LEU A 311 15.86 -2.90 21.75
N LEU A 312 15.46 -3.76 22.68
CA LEU A 312 16.36 -4.74 23.33
C LEU A 312 17.59 -4.03 23.93
N PHE A 313 18.74 -4.15 23.30
CA PHE A 313 20.01 -3.51 23.70
C PHE A 313 20.49 -2.42 22.71
N PHE A 314 19.72 -2.16 21.64
CA PHE A 314 20.04 -1.13 20.65
C PHE A 314 19.34 0.19 20.98
N HIS A 315 20.03 1.31 20.72
CA HIS A 315 19.41 2.63 20.71
C HIS A 315 19.00 2.98 19.28
N ILE A 316 17.70 3.11 19.05
CA ILE A 316 17.13 3.37 17.74
C ILE A 316 15.90 4.29 17.86
N ASP A 317 15.74 5.20 16.92
CA ASP A 317 14.59 6.09 16.89
C ASP A 317 13.28 5.30 16.74
N PRO A 318 12.25 5.54 17.57
CA PRO A 318 10.98 4.82 17.51
C PRO A 318 10.25 4.96 16.17
N ASN A 319 10.36 6.09 15.47
CA ASN A 319 9.75 6.24 14.14
C ASN A 319 10.47 5.42 13.07
N VAL A 320 11.78 5.21 13.19
CA VAL A 320 12.51 4.26 12.34
C VAL A 320 11.97 2.85 12.55
N VAL A 321 11.79 2.43 13.80
CA VAL A 321 11.19 1.13 14.11
C VAL A 321 9.77 1.03 13.55
N ASN A 322 8.92 2.01 13.85
CA ASN A 322 7.53 2.06 13.37
C ASN A 322 7.41 1.87 11.85
N ASN A 323 8.28 2.50 11.07
CA ASN A 323 8.19 2.49 9.61
C ASN A 323 8.95 1.34 8.93
N SER A 324 9.87 0.66 9.64
CA SER A 324 10.73 -0.37 9.05
C SER A 324 10.42 -1.78 9.52
N ILE A 325 9.93 -1.94 10.76
CA ILE A 325 9.84 -3.24 11.43
C ILE A 325 8.82 -4.17 10.77
N ASN A 326 7.69 -3.64 10.30
CA ASN A 326 6.71 -4.43 9.55
C ASN A 326 7.33 -5.04 8.30
N SER A 327 8.03 -4.24 7.49
CA SER A 327 8.73 -4.71 6.30
C SER A 327 9.80 -5.77 6.61
N LEU A 328 10.54 -5.59 7.70
CA LEU A 328 11.50 -6.59 8.18
C LEU A 328 10.79 -7.91 8.53
N TYR A 329 9.70 -7.84 9.28
CA TYR A 329 8.93 -9.04 9.65
C TYR A 329 8.30 -9.72 8.44
N VAL A 330 7.82 -8.97 7.46
CA VAL A 330 7.31 -9.54 6.20
C VAL A 330 8.41 -10.32 5.48
N VAL A 331 9.62 -9.80 5.38
CA VAL A 331 10.75 -10.50 4.73
C VAL A 331 11.07 -11.81 5.45
N ILE A 332 11.06 -11.82 6.78
CA ILE A 332 11.40 -12.99 7.60
C ILE A 332 10.25 -14.01 7.60
N PHE A 333 9.02 -13.57 7.86
CA PHE A 333 7.89 -14.45 8.15
C PHE A 333 7.06 -14.86 6.94
N SER A 334 7.11 -14.11 5.81
CA SER A 334 6.35 -14.47 4.61
C SER A 334 6.71 -15.87 4.07
N PRO A 335 8.00 -16.26 3.96
CA PRO A 335 8.35 -17.63 3.58
C PRO A 335 7.88 -18.68 4.59
N LEU A 336 7.97 -18.38 5.88
CA LEU A 336 7.57 -19.31 6.95
C LEU A 336 6.06 -19.54 6.96
N VAL A 337 5.26 -18.48 6.80
CA VAL A 337 3.79 -18.57 6.69
C VAL A 337 3.41 -19.32 5.41
N GLY A 338 4.10 -19.07 4.30
CA GLY A 338 3.91 -19.83 3.05
C GLY A 338 4.16 -21.33 3.23
N LEU A 339 5.25 -21.70 3.90
CA LEU A 339 5.57 -23.10 4.23
C LEU A 339 4.52 -23.71 5.17
N LEU A 340 4.03 -22.94 6.14
CA LEU A 340 2.95 -23.37 7.04
C LEU A 340 1.68 -23.73 6.24
N TRP A 341 1.25 -22.88 5.31
CA TRP A 341 0.08 -23.16 4.48
C TRP A 341 0.28 -24.43 3.63
N ILE A 342 1.45 -24.61 3.01
CA ILE A 342 1.78 -25.81 2.23
C ILE A 342 1.73 -27.07 3.13
N PHE A 343 2.27 -26.98 4.35
CA PHE A 343 2.25 -28.08 5.32
C PHE A 343 0.81 -28.44 5.73
N MET A 344 -0.02 -27.44 6.02
CA MET A 344 -1.43 -27.65 6.39
C MET A 344 -2.24 -28.20 5.23
N ALA A 345 -2.00 -27.73 4.00
CA ALA A 345 -2.64 -28.24 2.78
C ALA A 345 -2.33 -29.73 2.54
N LYS A 346 -1.05 -30.13 2.69
CA LYS A 346 -0.64 -31.55 2.60
C LYS A 346 -1.36 -32.45 3.61
N ARG A 347 -1.69 -31.90 4.78
CA ARG A 347 -2.41 -32.62 5.84
C ARG A 347 -3.94 -32.48 5.74
N LYS A 348 -4.46 -31.75 4.72
CA LYS A 348 -5.89 -31.47 4.53
C LYS A 348 -6.55 -30.73 5.71
N ILE A 349 -5.76 -29.96 6.47
CA ILE A 349 -6.21 -29.12 7.59
C ILE A 349 -6.07 -27.63 7.30
N GLU A 350 -5.79 -27.27 6.06
CA GLU A 350 -5.68 -25.87 5.65
C GLU A 350 -7.02 -25.16 5.82
N PRO A 351 -7.07 -24.00 6.54
CA PRO A 351 -8.27 -23.20 6.67
C PRO A 351 -8.73 -22.71 5.29
N ASN A 352 -10.04 -22.66 5.09
CA ASN A 352 -10.60 -22.07 3.89
C ASN A 352 -10.34 -20.55 3.84
N THR A 353 -10.54 -19.97 2.68
CA THR A 353 -10.27 -18.55 2.41
C THR A 353 -10.99 -17.59 3.37
N VAL A 354 -12.26 -17.87 3.73
CA VAL A 354 -13.04 -17.02 4.65
C VAL A 354 -12.44 -17.06 6.06
N ILE A 355 -12.04 -18.24 6.52
CA ILE A 355 -11.39 -18.40 7.84
C ILE A 355 -10.03 -17.70 7.86
N LYS A 356 -9.23 -17.77 6.78
CA LYS A 356 -7.96 -17.03 6.68
C LYS A 356 -8.19 -15.52 6.76
N PHE A 357 -9.24 -15.01 6.12
CA PHE A 357 -9.66 -13.61 6.25
C PHE A 357 -10.08 -13.26 7.68
N GLY A 358 -10.89 -14.11 8.33
CA GLY A 358 -11.26 -13.91 9.73
C GLY A 358 -10.05 -13.96 10.68
N LEU A 359 -9.11 -14.89 10.44
CA LEU A 359 -7.87 -15.02 11.23
C LEU A 359 -6.99 -13.78 11.10
N SER A 360 -6.92 -13.14 9.92
CA SER A 360 -6.17 -11.90 9.74
C SER A 360 -6.67 -10.80 10.68
N PHE A 361 -7.99 -10.66 10.84
CA PHE A 361 -8.58 -9.70 11.76
C PHE A 361 -8.32 -10.05 13.24
N VAL A 362 -8.37 -11.34 13.61
CA VAL A 362 -8.07 -11.78 14.98
C VAL A 362 -6.62 -11.49 15.34
N LEU A 363 -5.68 -11.74 14.44
CA LEU A 363 -4.27 -11.42 14.65
C LEU A 363 -4.02 -9.90 14.65
N LEU A 364 -4.70 -9.14 13.79
CA LEU A 364 -4.68 -7.69 13.82
C LEU A 364 -5.17 -7.15 15.16
N ALA A 365 -6.29 -7.69 15.67
CA ALA A 365 -6.82 -7.36 16.99
C ALA A 365 -5.80 -7.65 18.10
N ALA A 366 -5.17 -8.83 18.08
CA ALA A 366 -4.14 -9.19 19.04
C ALA A 366 -2.94 -8.23 19.00
N GLY A 367 -2.51 -7.80 17.81
CA GLY A 367 -1.46 -6.78 17.64
C GLY A 367 -1.86 -5.45 18.29
N PHE A 368 -3.08 -4.95 18.04
CA PHE A 368 -3.57 -3.72 18.65
C PHE A 368 -3.81 -3.85 20.16
N PHE A 369 -4.21 -5.02 20.68
CA PHE A 369 -4.23 -5.28 22.12
C PHE A 369 -2.83 -5.20 22.75
N ILE A 370 -1.80 -5.65 22.05
CA ILE A 370 -0.42 -5.48 22.51
C ILE A 370 -0.04 -3.99 22.53
N PHE A 371 -0.39 -3.19 21.50
CA PHE A 371 -0.18 -1.74 21.52
C PHE A 371 -0.92 -1.07 22.69
N TYR A 372 -2.13 -1.51 23.02
CA TYR A 372 -2.83 -1.06 24.24
C TYR A 372 -2.04 -1.35 25.50
N THR A 373 -1.41 -2.53 25.62
CA THR A 373 -0.65 -2.88 26.84
C THR A 373 0.62 -2.04 27.02
N ALA A 374 1.05 -1.29 26.01
CA ALA A 374 2.23 -0.42 26.09
C ALA A 374 2.17 0.53 27.31
N ARG A 375 0.96 0.96 27.71
CA ARG A 375 0.72 1.82 28.89
C ARG A 375 1.19 1.22 30.23
N PHE A 376 1.34 -0.08 30.31
CA PHE A 376 1.77 -0.79 31.52
C PHE A 376 3.29 -1.00 31.60
N PHE A 377 4.01 -0.68 30.52
CA PHE A 377 5.45 -0.85 30.40
C PHE A 377 6.14 0.50 30.21
N VAL A 378 5.99 1.38 31.17
CA VAL A 378 6.49 2.75 31.16
C VAL A 378 7.77 2.82 31.99
N ASN A 379 8.80 3.51 31.47
CA ASN A 379 10.05 3.78 32.17
C ASN A 379 9.93 5.00 33.13
N GLN A 380 11.02 5.33 33.81
CA GLN A 380 11.07 6.48 34.74
C GLN A 380 10.82 7.83 34.06
N ASP A 381 11.11 7.95 32.76
CA ASP A 381 10.88 9.16 31.96
C ASP A 381 9.44 9.29 31.46
N GLY A 382 8.56 8.34 31.78
CA GLY A 382 7.18 8.32 31.32
C GLY A 382 7.01 7.76 29.89
N LEU A 383 8.06 7.20 29.29
CA LEU A 383 8.05 6.63 27.94
C LEU A 383 7.79 5.13 27.98
N SER A 384 6.95 4.64 27.06
CA SER A 384 6.58 3.26 26.93
C SER A 384 7.66 2.42 26.22
N SER A 385 7.63 1.09 26.43
CA SER A 385 8.59 0.15 25.88
C SER A 385 8.47 0.00 24.36
N LEU A 386 9.58 0.22 23.65
CA LEU A 386 9.69 -0.04 22.22
C LEU A 386 9.66 -1.55 21.90
N ASP A 387 10.06 -2.42 22.86
CA ASP A 387 9.99 -3.88 22.68
C ASP A 387 8.54 -4.38 22.60
N VAL A 388 7.67 -3.84 23.47
CA VAL A 388 6.23 -4.16 23.45
C VAL A 388 5.61 -3.69 22.14
N PHE A 389 5.99 -2.52 21.67
CA PHE A 389 5.55 -2.00 20.39
C PHE A 389 6.00 -2.87 19.21
N ALA A 390 7.27 -3.30 19.21
CA ALA A 390 7.80 -4.22 18.21
C ALA A 390 7.08 -5.58 18.22
N LEU A 391 6.73 -6.11 19.40
CA LEU A 391 5.94 -7.33 19.54
C LEU A 391 4.52 -7.16 18.96
N GLY A 392 3.89 -6.02 19.19
CA GLY A 392 2.60 -5.69 18.58
C GLY A 392 2.67 -5.75 17.05
N TYR A 393 3.70 -5.16 16.45
CA TYR A 393 3.94 -5.26 15.01
C TYR A 393 4.20 -6.67 14.51
N LEU A 394 4.86 -7.53 15.29
CA LEU A 394 5.07 -8.93 14.90
C LEU A 394 3.72 -9.64 14.72
N VAL A 395 2.84 -9.55 15.70
CA VAL A 395 1.52 -10.21 15.65
C VAL A 395 0.62 -9.59 14.57
N TYR A 396 0.63 -8.27 14.47
CA TYR A 396 -0.03 -7.53 13.39
C TYR A 396 0.40 -8.02 12.00
N THR A 397 1.72 -8.14 11.77
CA THR A 397 2.29 -8.58 10.47
C THR A 397 1.88 -10.00 10.13
N LEU A 398 1.81 -10.91 11.11
CA LEU A 398 1.29 -12.26 10.87
C LEU A 398 -0.17 -12.23 10.38
N GLY A 399 -0.99 -11.30 10.90
CA GLY A 399 -2.34 -11.06 10.41
C GLY A 399 -2.37 -10.57 8.96
N GLU A 400 -1.51 -9.63 8.60
CA GLU A 400 -1.37 -9.11 7.23
C GLU A 400 -0.97 -10.21 6.23
N LEU A 401 -0.05 -11.11 6.63
CA LEU A 401 0.37 -12.23 5.79
C LEU A 401 -0.75 -13.26 5.53
N CYS A 402 -1.81 -13.28 6.35
CA CYS A 402 -2.98 -14.13 6.13
C CYS A 402 -3.93 -13.57 5.06
N ILE A 403 -3.96 -12.25 4.81
CA ILE A 403 -4.92 -11.61 3.89
C ILE A 403 -4.30 -11.26 2.54
N GLY A 404 -3.04 -10.79 2.53
CA GLY A 404 -2.40 -10.17 1.37
C GLY A 404 -2.44 -11.03 0.10
N PRO A 405 -1.93 -12.26 0.10
CA PRO A 405 -1.87 -13.10 -1.10
C PRO A 405 -3.25 -13.57 -1.58
N ILE A 406 -4.25 -13.59 -0.70
CA ILE A 406 -5.53 -14.25 -0.93
C ILE A 406 -6.55 -13.30 -1.59
N GLY A 407 -6.55 -12.03 -1.20
CA GLY A 407 -7.60 -11.09 -1.54
C GLY A 407 -7.85 -10.95 -3.04
N MET A 408 -6.85 -10.56 -3.82
CA MET A 408 -6.99 -10.39 -5.27
C MET A 408 -7.36 -11.69 -5.99
N SER A 409 -6.76 -12.82 -5.57
CA SER A 409 -7.04 -14.12 -6.17
C SER A 409 -8.51 -14.52 -6.02
N VAL A 410 -9.10 -14.27 -4.86
CA VAL A 410 -10.53 -14.59 -4.61
C VAL A 410 -11.45 -13.71 -5.43
N ILE A 411 -11.17 -12.41 -5.51
CA ILE A 411 -11.97 -11.47 -6.31
C ILE A 411 -11.96 -11.88 -7.78
N THR A 412 -10.81 -12.27 -8.32
CA THR A 412 -10.71 -12.72 -9.71
C THR A 412 -11.54 -13.99 -9.98
N LYS A 413 -11.53 -14.95 -9.03
CA LYS A 413 -12.29 -16.21 -9.15
C LYS A 413 -13.80 -16.05 -8.98
N LEU A 414 -14.24 -15.08 -8.17
CA LEU A 414 -15.65 -14.82 -7.90
C LEU A 414 -16.29 -13.90 -8.94
N SER A 415 -15.49 -13.14 -9.69
CA SER A 415 -16.00 -12.15 -10.64
C SER A 415 -16.38 -12.77 -11.97
N PRO A 416 -17.56 -12.45 -12.54
CA PRO A 416 -17.87 -12.77 -13.91
C PRO A 416 -16.87 -12.11 -14.86
N LYS A 417 -16.47 -12.77 -15.97
CA LYS A 417 -15.49 -12.23 -16.92
C LYS A 417 -15.84 -10.82 -17.41
N ARG A 418 -17.14 -10.53 -17.63
CA ARG A 418 -17.64 -9.21 -18.05
C ARG A 418 -17.34 -8.11 -17.01
N LEU A 419 -17.38 -8.44 -15.71
CA LEU A 419 -17.27 -7.50 -14.61
C LEU A 419 -15.88 -7.50 -13.95
N PHE A 420 -14.93 -8.26 -14.51
CA PHE A 420 -13.59 -8.41 -13.94
C PHE A 420 -12.91 -7.07 -13.66
N GLY A 421 -12.87 -6.17 -14.66
CA GLY A 421 -12.23 -4.85 -14.51
C GLY A 421 -12.92 -3.99 -13.44
N MET A 422 -14.26 -4.03 -13.38
CA MET A 422 -15.02 -3.33 -12.34
C MET A 422 -14.68 -3.85 -10.94
N MET A 423 -14.64 -5.16 -10.74
CA MET A 423 -14.38 -5.76 -9.44
C MET A 423 -12.94 -5.49 -8.96
N MET A 424 -11.98 -5.51 -9.88
CA MET A 424 -10.61 -5.08 -9.58
C MET A 424 -10.54 -3.58 -9.25
N GLY A 425 -11.30 -2.75 -9.96
CA GLY A 425 -11.45 -1.34 -9.64
C GLY A 425 -12.00 -1.11 -8.23
N LEU A 426 -13.05 -1.85 -7.85
CA LEU A 426 -13.62 -1.80 -6.49
C LEU A 426 -12.63 -2.29 -5.42
N TRP A 427 -11.80 -3.27 -5.73
CA TRP A 427 -10.73 -3.72 -4.83
C TRP A 427 -9.72 -2.62 -4.55
N PHE A 428 -9.21 -1.93 -5.58
CA PHE A 428 -8.30 -0.80 -5.39
C PHE A 428 -8.97 0.40 -4.72
N LEU A 429 -10.23 0.65 -5.06
CA LEU A 429 -11.02 1.69 -4.43
C LEU A 429 -11.25 1.41 -2.94
N SER A 430 -11.45 0.14 -2.54
CA SER A 430 -11.55 -0.25 -1.14
C SER A 430 -10.26 0.05 -0.36
N SER A 431 -9.08 -0.08 -0.99
CA SER A 431 -7.81 0.35 -0.39
C SER A 431 -7.78 1.86 -0.19
N ALA A 432 -8.21 2.66 -1.19
CA ALA A 432 -8.25 4.12 -1.08
C ALA A 432 -9.19 4.58 0.05
N PHE A 433 -10.39 3.99 0.13
CA PHE A 433 -11.34 4.25 1.22
C PHE A 433 -10.80 3.79 2.58
N GLY A 434 -10.11 2.64 2.62
CA GLY A 434 -9.47 2.14 3.83
C GLY A 434 -8.41 3.10 4.36
N GLN A 435 -7.57 3.64 3.49
CA GLN A 435 -6.57 4.66 3.86
C GLN A 435 -7.23 5.96 4.40
N PHE A 436 -8.28 6.42 3.72
CA PHE A 436 -9.03 7.59 4.18
C PHE A 436 -9.67 7.35 5.55
N ALA A 437 -10.32 6.20 5.74
CA ALA A 437 -10.92 5.81 7.02
C ALA A 437 -9.86 5.64 8.12
N ALA A 438 -8.66 5.11 7.80
CA ALA A 438 -7.55 5.03 8.73
C ALA A 438 -7.11 6.42 9.22
N GLY A 439 -7.06 7.41 8.33
CA GLY A 439 -6.79 8.81 8.69
C GLY A 439 -7.84 9.39 9.65
N LYS A 440 -9.13 9.11 9.42
CA LYS A 440 -10.22 9.54 10.32
C LYS A 440 -10.14 8.86 11.68
N LEU A 441 -9.94 7.55 11.73
CA LEU A 441 -9.76 6.83 13.00
C LEU A 441 -8.52 7.33 13.75
N GLY A 442 -7.43 7.60 13.03
CA GLY A 442 -6.22 8.19 13.62
C GLY A 442 -6.46 9.60 14.18
N ALA A 443 -7.28 10.41 13.51
CA ALA A 443 -7.67 11.75 14.01
C ALA A 443 -8.51 11.64 15.28
N GLU A 444 -9.53 10.78 15.31
CA GLU A 444 -10.35 10.53 16.49
C GLU A 444 -9.50 10.09 17.69
N ILE A 445 -8.51 9.22 17.48
CA ILE A 445 -7.58 8.78 18.53
C ILE A 445 -6.73 9.95 19.03
N SER A 446 -6.20 10.78 18.14
CA SER A 446 -5.35 11.92 18.52
C SER A 446 -6.13 13.03 19.20
N ASP A 447 -7.35 13.32 18.72
CA ASP A 447 -8.22 14.39 19.24
C ASP A 447 -8.88 13.99 20.59
N ALA A 448 -8.93 12.71 20.93
CA ALA A 448 -9.36 12.23 22.25
C ALA A 448 -8.42 12.68 23.39
N ASN A 449 -7.20 13.15 23.05
CA ASN A 449 -6.25 13.65 24.02
C ASN A 449 -6.63 15.08 24.45
N THR A 450 -7.29 15.21 25.60
CA THR A 450 -7.64 16.51 26.21
C THR A 450 -6.61 17.01 27.24
N GLY A 451 -5.58 16.21 27.53
CA GLY A 451 -4.56 16.50 28.52
C GLY A 451 -3.25 17.00 27.91
N THR A 452 -2.47 17.73 28.71
CA THR A 452 -1.17 18.31 28.31
C THR A 452 0.03 17.44 28.72
N THR A 453 -0.20 16.37 29.48
CA THR A 453 0.87 15.51 29.99
C THR A 453 1.19 14.36 29.04
N LEU A 454 2.44 13.87 29.08
CA LEU A 454 2.86 12.69 28.33
C LEU A 454 1.99 11.46 28.65
N MET A 455 1.63 11.28 29.94
CA MET A 455 0.77 10.19 30.38
C MET A 455 -0.66 10.31 29.82
N SER A 456 -1.22 11.52 29.71
CA SER A 456 -2.55 11.70 29.11
C SER A 456 -2.57 11.35 27.63
N LYS A 457 -1.51 11.70 26.89
CA LYS A 457 -1.31 11.27 25.51
C LYS A 457 -1.21 9.76 25.39
N LEU A 458 -0.37 9.14 26.22
CA LEU A 458 -0.19 7.68 26.24
C LEU A 458 -1.53 6.96 26.46
N ILE A 459 -2.33 7.42 27.41
CA ILE A 459 -3.65 6.85 27.72
C ILE A 459 -4.59 7.01 26.52
N ALA A 460 -4.71 8.22 25.95
CA ALA A 460 -5.60 8.49 24.82
C ALA A 460 -5.27 7.60 23.60
N TYR A 461 -4.00 7.52 23.20
CA TYR A 461 -3.59 6.67 22.08
C TYR A 461 -3.87 5.19 22.35
N THR A 462 -3.51 4.70 23.53
CA THR A 462 -3.68 3.28 23.86
C THR A 462 -5.15 2.89 24.05
N ASP A 463 -6.02 3.79 24.54
CA ASP A 463 -7.48 3.60 24.54
C ASP A 463 -8.04 3.49 23.12
N GLY A 464 -7.56 4.32 22.20
CA GLY A 464 -7.89 4.21 20.79
C GLY A 464 -7.45 2.88 20.18
N TYR A 465 -6.26 2.40 20.51
CA TYR A 465 -5.78 1.09 20.04
C TYR A 465 -6.60 -0.07 20.62
N TYR A 466 -7.07 0.04 21.87
CA TYR A 466 -8.03 -0.91 22.42
C TYR A 466 -9.33 -0.95 21.62
N GLN A 467 -9.87 0.22 21.23
CA GLN A 467 -11.08 0.29 20.39
C GLN A 467 -10.86 -0.36 19.02
N LEU A 468 -9.74 -0.07 18.36
CA LEU A 468 -9.38 -0.69 17.09
C LEU A 468 -9.22 -2.21 17.21
N ALA A 469 -8.64 -2.68 18.31
CA ALA A 469 -8.55 -4.12 18.61
C ALA A 469 -9.92 -4.76 18.74
N VAL A 470 -10.85 -4.13 19.47
CA VAL A 470 -12.22 -4.62 19.62
C VAL A 470 -12.95 -4.65 18.26
N TYR A 471 -12.86 -3.57 17.46
CA TYR A 471 -13.48 -3.53 16.12
C TYR A 471 -12.94 -4.65 15.22
N SER A 472 -11.62 -4.86 15.23
CA SER A 472 -10.99 -5.93 14.47
C SER A 472 -11.41 -7.32 14.96
N LEU A 473 -11.45 -7.53 16.26
CA LEU A 473 -11.86 -8.81 16.85
C LEU A 473 -13.30 -9.16 16.49
N VAL A 474 -14.22 -8.20 16.60
CA VAL A 474 -15.63 -8.38 16.23
C VAL A 474 -15.76 -8.71 14.75
N ALA A 475 -15.05 -8.00 13.87
CA ALA A 475 -15.05 -8.28 12.43
C ALA A 475 -14.50 -9.70 12.13
N GLY A 476 -13.39 -10.08 12.77
CA GLY A 476 -12.80 -11.42 12.62
C GLY A 476 -13.73 -12.54 13.06
N ILE A 477 -14.33 -12.42 14.24
CA ILE A 477 -15.31 -13.41 14.77
C ILE A 477 -16.53 -13.47 13.85
N ALA A 478 -17.06 -12.33 13.41
CA ALA A 478 -18.18 -12.27 12.48
C ALA A 478 -17.89 -13.03 11.17
N LEU A 479 -16.72 -12.83 10.56
CA LEU A 479 -16.32 -13.55 9.33
C LEU A 479 -16.20 -15.06 9.59
N ILE A 480 -15.62 -15.47 10.72
CA ILE A 480 -15.48 -16.88 11.07
C ILE A 480 -16.86 -17.53 11.29
N VAL A 481 -17.75 -16.88 12.02
CA VAL A 481 -19.10 -17.37 12.28
C VAL A 481 -19.95 -17.42 10.99
N LEU A 482 -19.82 -16.40 10.14
CA LEU A 482 -20.52 -16.32 8.86
C LEU A 482 -19.89 -17.19 7.75
N THR A 483 -18.80 -17.90 8.03
CA THR A 483 -18.14 -18.78 7.05
C THR A 483 -19.12 -19.70 6.30
N PRO A 484 -20.06 -20.42 6.94
CA PRO A 484 -20.97 -21.30 6.20
C PRO A 484 -21.86 -20.56 5.20
N LEU A 485 -22.31 -19.34 5.55
CA LEU A 485 -23.13 -18.49 4.69
C LEU A 485 -22.30 -17.96 3.51
N ILE A 486 -21.12 -17.40 3.77
CA ILE A 486 -20.25 -16.85 2.73
C ILE A 486 -19.83 -17.95 1.74
N ARG A 487 -19.48 -19.14 2.22
CA ARG A 487 -19.17 -20.29 1.36
C ARG A 487 -20.34 -20.73 0.47
N ARG A 488 -21.58 -20.65 0.96
CA ARG A 488 -22.75 -20.89 0.11
C ARG A 488 -22.87 -19.85 -1.00
N LEU A 489 -22.51 -18.60 -0.75
CA LEU A 489 -22.45 -17.56 -1.79
C LEU A 489 -21.32 -17.79 -2.79
N MET A 490 -20.15 -18.28 -2.34
CA MET A 490 -18.99 -18.56 -3.19
C MET A 490 -19.23 -19.72 -4.17
N GLN A 491 -20.23 -20.57 -3.94
CA GLN A 491 -20.57 -21.75 -4.76
C GLN A 491 -19.39 -22.75 -4.82
N GLU A 492 -18.87 -23.01 -6.02
CA GLU A 492 -17.79 -23.97 -6.29
C GLU A 492 -16.38 -23.39 -6.05
N VAL A 493 -16.26 -22.08 -5.79
CA VAL A 493 -14.96 -21.41 -5.55
C VAL A 493 -14.51 -21.71 -4.12
N LYS A 494 -13.31 -22.29 -4.00
CA LYS A 494 -12.69 -22.64 -2.71
C LYS A 494 -11.61 -21.65 -2.33
#